data_8d1d31ffc89191f0a4f629755bf0b8cd
#
_entry.id   8d1d31ffc89191f0a4f629755bf0b8cd
#
_cell.length_a   1.000
_cell.length_b   1.000
_cell.length_c   1.000
_cell.angle_alpha   90.00
_cell.angle_beta   90.00
_cell.angle_gamma   90.00
#
_symmetry.space_group_name_H-M   'P 1'
#
loop_
_entity.id
_entity.type
_entity.pdbx_description
1 polymer ?
#
loop_
_entity_poly.entity_id
_entity_poly.type
_entity_poly.pdbx_seq_one_letter_code
_entity_poly.pdbx_strand_id
1 'polypeptide(L)'
;MDFEGYVIYVYSPEMIVCEKLRAICQQMPEYGPIIRRTRPGSARARDFVDIYYLVTMLDLDVTTDEYRAVSAEMFERKRVPLRLLGRIQAYREFHRADFDAVRATISPNIVLKDFDTYFDFTLNLVDRLEPLWNV
;
A
#
# COMPACT_ATOMS: atom_id res chain seq x y z
N MET A 1 12.32 19.20 -7.63
CA MET A 1 13.41 19.58 -8.56
C MET A 1 12.88 20.60 -9.55
N ASP A 2 13.59 21.69 -9.69
CA ASP A 2 13.24 22.73 -10.65
C ASP A 2 14.15 22.59 -11.87
N PHE A 3 13.57 22.45 -13.06
CA PHE A 3 14.32 22.21 -14.29
C PHE A 3 13.80 23.14 -15.38
N GLU A 4 14.61 24.11 -15.79
CA GLU A 4 14.28 25.11 -16.81
C GLU A 4 12.94 25.81 -16.57
N GLY A 5 12.66 26.15 -15.31
CA GLY A 5 11.40 26.80 -14.94
C GLY A 5 10.23 25.85 -14.74
N TYR A 6 10.42 24.55 -14.99
CA TYR A 6 9.41 23.54 -14.74
C TYR A 6 9.69 22.85 -13.40
N VAL A 7 8.62 22.56 -12.65
CA VAL A 7 8.71 21.76 -11.43
C VAL A 7 8.44 20.32 -11.79
N ILE A 8 9.44 19.46 -11.56
CA ILE A 8 9.32 18.04 -11.80
C ILE A 8 9.07 17.33 -10.46
N TYR A 9 7.94 16.64 -10.36
CA TYR A 9 7.61 15.84 -9.19
C TYR A 9 8.09 14.41 -9.42
N VAL A 10 9.03 13.97 -8.60
CA VAL A 10 9.55 12.61 -8.67
C VAL A 10 9.14 11.88 -7.40
N TYR A 11 8.41 10.77 -7.57
CA TYR A 11 8.10 9.91 -6.45
C TYR A 11 9.34 9.11 -6.06
N SER A 12 9.70 9.16 -4.78
CA SER A 12 10.69 8.25 -4.24
C SER A 12 10.11 6.85 -4.11
N PRO A 13 10.93 5.80 -4.04
CA PRO A 13 10.41 4.46 -3.77
C PRO A 13 9.59 4.37 -2.49
N GLU A 14 9.95 5.12 -1.45
CA GLU A 14 9.18 5.19 -0.20
C GLU A 14 7.79 5.75 -0.43
N MET A 15 7.67 6.79 -1.27
CA MET A 15 6.37 7.37 -1.60
C MET A 15 5.51 6.37 -2.37
N ILE A 16 6.11 5.54 -3.22
CA ILE A 16 5.39 4.49 -3.94
C ILE A 16 4.81 3.49 -2.95
N VAL A 17 5.57 3.09 -1.92
CA VAL A 17 5.08 2.20 -0.87
C VAL A 17 3.88 2.83 -0.15
N CYS A 18 3.99 4.12 0.21
CA CYS A 18 2.89 4.83 0.87
C CYS A 18 1.63 4.86 -0.01
N GLU A 19 1.80 5.09 -1.32
CA GLU A 19 0.67 5.07 -2.25
C GLU A 19 0.02 3.70 -2.35
N LYS A 20 0.82 2.64 -2.34
CA LYS A 20 0.28 1.27 -2.41
C LYS A 20 -0.52 0.92 -1.16
N LEU A 21 -0.06 1.33 0.00
CA LEU A 21 -0.83 1.16 1.25
C LEU A 21 -2.17 1.89 1.16
N ARG A 22 -2.16 3.12 0.66
CA ARG A 22 -3.40 3.87 0.46
C ARG A 22 -4.33 3.16 -0.53
N ALA A 23 -3.81 2.68 -1.66
CA ALA A 23 -4.60 1.99 -2.67
C ALA A 23 -5.25 0.72 -2.10
N ILE A 24 -4.54 -0.02 -1.23
CA ILE A 24 -5.08 -1.19 -0.55
C ILE A 24 -6.27 -0.78 0.32
N CYS A 25 -6.14 0.29 1.10
CA CYS A 25 -7.22 0.77 1.96
C CYS A 25 -8.43 1.24 1.16
N GLN A 26 -8.22 1.77 -0.03
CA GLN A 26 -9.33 2.23 -0.89
C GLN A 26 -10.22 1.09 -1.39
N GLN A 27 -9.76 -0.15 -1.31
CA GLN A 27 -10.57 -1.29 -1.74
C GLN A 27 -11.53 -1.79 -0.67
N MET A 28 -11.43 -1.29 0.55
CA MET A 28 -12.27 -1.70 1.65
C MET A 28 -13.70 -1.17 1.50
N PRO A 29 -14.71 -1.95 1.95
CA PRO A 29 -16.09 -1.47 1.95
C PRO A 29 -16.28 -0.16 2.72
N GLU A 30 -15.49 0.05 3.78
CA GLU A 30 -15.58 1.25 4.62
C GLU A 30 -15.26 2.53 3.85
N TYR A 31 -14.47 2.45 2.78
CA TYR A 31 -14.13 3.61 1.97
C TYR A 31 -15.24 4.01 0.99
N GLY A 32 -16.00 3.03 0.48
CA GLY A 32 -17.02 3.28 -0.54
C GLY A 32 -17.97 4.43 -0.23
N PRO A 33 -18.62 4.43 0.96
CA PRO A 33 -19.56 5.50 1.34
C PRO A 33 -18.91 6.89 1.39
N ILE A 34 -17.62 6.98 1.73
CA ILE A 34 -16.90 8.25 1.86
C ILE A 34 -16.86 8.99 0.51
N ILE A 35 -16.68 8.26 -0.58
CA ILE A 35 -16.63 8.83 -1.93
C ILE A 35 -17.88 8.51 -2.75
N ARG A 36 -18.90 7.97 -2.10
CA ARG A 36 -20.16 7.57 -2.74
C ARG A 36 -19.96 6.57 -3.88
N ARG A 37 -19.00 5.66 -3.69
CA ARG A 37 -18.74 4.60 -4.65
C ARG A 37 -19.84 3.55 -4.56
N THR A 38 -20.38 3.15 -5.71
CA THR A 38 -21.43 2.12 -5.79
C THR A 38 -20.90 0.74 -6.13
N ARG A 39 -19.72 0.67 -6.74
CA ARG A 39 -19.07 -0.59 -7.09
C ARG A 39 -18.20 -1.09 -5.93
N PRO A 40 -18.03 -2.41 -5.77
CA PRO A 40 -17.13 -2.95 -4.76
C PRO A 40 -15.67 -2.64 -5.10
N GLY A 41 -14.79 -2.73 -4.12
CA GLY A 41 -13.36 -2.65 -4.34
C GLY A 41 -12.82 -3.88 -5.05
N SER A 42 -11.58 -3.80 -5.49
CA SER A 42 -10.88 -4.88 -6.18
C SER A 42 -9.72 -5.41 -5.33
N ALA A 43 -9.45 -6.71 -5.41
CA ALA A 43 -8.28 -7.29 -4.76
C ALA A 43 -6.99 -6.70 -5.32
N ARG A 44 -5.98 -6.55 -4.45
CA ARG A 44 -4.72 -5.89 -4.76
C ARG A 44 -3.51 -6.73 -4.34
N ALA A 45 -3.55 -8.05 -4.59
CA ALA A 45 -2.47 -8.95 -4.18
C ALA A 45 -1.10 -8.48 -4.69
N ARG A 46 -1.04 -7.92 -5.91
CA ARG A 46 0.22 -7.42 -6.47
C ARG A 46 0.85 -6.31 -5.64
N ASP A 47 0.05 -5.44 -5.03
CA ASP A 47 0.59 -4.37 -4.20
C ASP A 47 1.34 -4.91 -3.00
N PHE A 48 0.89 -6.02 -2.42
CA PHE A 48 1.61 -6.67 -1.32
C PHE A 48 2.95 -7.23 -1.77
N VAL A 49 3.00 -7.81 -2.95
CA VAL A 49 4.26 -8.30 -3.55
C VAL A 49 5.22 -7.13 -3.81
N ASP A 50 4.70 -6.06 -4.41
CA ASP A 50 5.51 -4.89 -4.74
C ASP A 50 6.07 -4.21 -3.48
N ILE A 51 5.25 -4.08 -2.44
CA ILE A 51 5.70 -3.51 -1.15
C ILE A 51 6.86 -4.33 -0.59
N TYR A 52 6.72 -5.66 -0.59
CA TYR A 52 7.77 -6.54 -0.08
C TYR A 52 9.10 -6.31 -0.81
N TYR A 53 9.08 -6.34 -2.13
CA TYR A 53 10.32 -6.22 -2.91
C TYR A 53 10.89 -4.81 -2.89
N LEU A 54 10.06 -3.78 -2.94
CA LEU A 54 10.55 -2.40 -2.83
C LEU A 54 11.27 -2.18 -1.50
N VAL A 55 10.63 -2.59 -0.41
CA VAL A 55 11.20 -2.37 0.94
C VAL A 55 12.46 -3.21 1.16
N THR A 56 12.43 -4.49 0.78
CA THR A 56 13.56 -5.38 1.05
C THR A 56 14.73 -5.15 0.11
N MET A 57 14.48 -4.93 -1.18
CA MET A 57 15.56 -4.78 -2.16
C MET A 57 16.22 -3.41 -2.10
N LEU A 58 15.48 -2.37 -1.74
CA LEU A 58 15.99 -1.00 -1.67
C LEU A 58 16.25 -0.55 -0.23
N ASP A 59 16.06 -1.43 0.73
CA ASP A 59 16.26 -1.15 2.16
C ASP A 59 15.54 0.14 2.60
N LEU A 60 14.24 0.22 2.30
CA LEU A 60 13.45 1.42 2.57
C LEU A 60 12.96 1.45 4.00
N ASP A 61 12.85 2.65 4.56
CA ASP A 61 12.19 2.87 5.84
C ASP A 61 11.11 3.93 5.67
N VAL A 62 9.84 3.49 5.63
CA VAL A 62 8.68 4.39 5.53
C VAL A 62 8.11 4.76 6.90
N THR A 63 8.76 4.33 7.98
CA THR A 63 8.30 4.60 9.35
C THR A 63 8.94 5.83 9.96
N THR A 64 9.81 6.54 9.23
CA THR A 64 10.39 7.81 9.68
C THR A 64 9.31 8.87 9.81
N ASP A 65 9.59 9.91 10.59
CA ASP A 65 8.64 11.03 10.74
C ASP A 65 8.31 11.67 9.39
N GLU A 66 9.31 11.78 8.50
CA GLU A 66 9.11 12.32 7.16
C GLU A 66 8.06 11.52 6.38
N TYR A 67 8.21 10.19 6.31
CA TYR A 67 7.29 9.37 5.53
C TYR A 67 5.96 9.13 6.22
N ARG A 68 5.89 9.22 7.54
CA ARG A 68 4.62 9.27 8.25
C ARG A 68 3.83 10.51 7.84
N ALA A 69 4.49 11.66 7.77
CA ALA A 69 3.82 12.89 7.32
C ALA A 69 3.37 12.80 5.87
N VAL A 70 4.20 12.22 4.99
CA VAL A 70 3.86 12.00 3.59
C VAL A 70 2.65 11.06 3.47
N SER A 71 2.64 9.97 4.23
CA SER A 71 1.51 9.03 4.23
C SER A 71 0.22 9.71 4.67
N ALA A 72 0.28 10.49 5.74
CA ALA A 72 -0.90 11.20 6.25
C ALA A 72 -1.46 12.16 5.18
N GLU A 73 -0.59 12.87 4.48
CA GLU A 73 -1.01 13.79 3.42
C GLU A 73 -1.62 13.04 2.22
N MET A 74 -1.01 11.93 1.81
CA MET A 74 -1.52 11.13 0.70
C MET A 74 -2.91 10.57 0.99
N PHE A 75 -3.11 10.07 2.21
CA PHE A 75 -4.41 9.55 2.64
C PHE A 75 -5.46 10.66 2.66
N GLU A 76 -5.11 11.82 3.20
CA GLU A 76 -6.02 12.96 3.27
C GLU A 76 -6.46 13.43 1.89
N ARG A 77 -5.54 13.54 0.94
CA ARG A 77 -5.84 13.99 -0.42
C ARG A 77 -6.89 13.12 -1.12
N LYS A 78 -6.91 11.84 -0.82
CA LYS A 78 -7.85 10.89 -1.41
C LYS A 78 -9.01 10.58 -0.46
N ARG A 79 -9.10 11.29 0.67
CA ARG A 79 -10.14 11.10 1.67
C ARG A 79 -10.18 9.67 2.22
N VAL A 80 -9.01 9.05 2.34
CA VAL A 80 -8.87 7.71 2.91
C VAL A 80 -8.56 7.85 4.40
N PRO A 81 -9.41 7.35 5.30
CA PRO A 81 -9.12 7.42 6.72
C PRO A 81 -7.88 6.60 7.07
N LEU A 82 -6.95 7.19 7.81
CA LEU A 82 -5.73 6.49 8.24
C LEU A 82 -6.05 5.25 9.10
N ARG A 83 -7.16 5.27 9.84
CA ARG A 83 -7.55 4.12 10.66
C ARG A 83 -7.74 2.83 9.86
N LEU A 84 -7.95 2.94 8.55
CA LEU A 84 -8.12 1.76 7.68
C LEU A 84 -6.83 0.95 7.58
N LEU A 85 -5.66 1.55 7.84
CA LEU A 85 -4.42 0.80 7.91
C LEU A 85 -4.52 -0.34 8.94
N GLY A 86 -5.15 -0.09 10.07
CA GLY A 86 -5.35 -1.10 11.11
C GLY A 86 -6.40 -2.14 10.76
N ARG A 87 -7.10 -1.98 9.64
CA ARG A 87 -8.13 -2.93 9.18
C ARG A 87 -7.65 -3.86 8.08
N ILE A 88 -6.45 -3.67 7.55
CA ILE A 88 -5.94 -4.48 6.44
C ILE A 88 -5.98 -5.98 6.77
N GLN A 89 -5.66 -6.34 8.01
CA GLN A 89 -5.62 -7.74 8.43
C GLN A 89 -6.95 -8.48 8.19
N ALA A 90 -8.08 -7.78 8.25
CA ALA A 90 -9.40 -8.38 8.07
C ALA A 90 -9.66 -8.79 6.61
N TYR A 91 -8.84 -8.34 5.68
CA TYR A 91 -9.07 -8.53 4.25
C TYR A 91 -8.04 -9.46 3.60
N ARG A 92 -7.40 -10.33 4.38
CA ARG A 92 -6.41 -11.28 3.87
C ARG A 92 -6.98 -12.13 2.73
N GLU A 93 -8.13 -12.76 2.95
CA GLU A 93 -8.72 -13.66 1.96
C GLU A 93 -9.26 -12.90 0.75
N PHE A 94 -9.74 -11.68 0.96
CA PHE A 94 -10.16 -10.82 -0.13
C PHE A 94 -9.02 -10.58 -1.13
N HIS A 95 -7.82 -10.26 -0.64
CA HIS A 95 -6.67 -10.00 -1.50
C HIS A 95 -6.04 -11.28 -2.00
N ARG A 96 -6.11 -12.38 -1.25
CA ARG A 96 -5.61 -13.68 -1.69
C ARG A 96 -6.28 -14.12 -2.99
N ALA A 97 -7.53 -13.74 -3.18
CA ALA A 97 -8.36 -14.24 -4.28
C ALA A 97 -7.76 -14.00 -5.68
N ASP A 98 -6.95 -12.93 -5.86
CA ASP A 98 -6.34 -12.66 -7.16
C ASP A 98 -4.84 -13.00 -7.24
N PHE A 99 -4.30 -13.68 -6.21
CA PHE A 99 -2.87 -13.97 -6.18
C PHE A 99 -2.42 -14.89 -7.32
N ASP A 100 -3.24 -15.87 -7.70
CA ASP A 100 -2.90 -16.76 -8.79
C ASP A 100 -2.80 -16.01 -10.12
N ALA A 101 -3.68 -15.02 -10.35
CA ALA A 101 -3.61 -14.17 -11.52
C ALA A 101 -2.34 -13.30 -11.52
N VAL A 102 -1.95 -12.81 -10.35
CA VAL A 102 -0.71 -12.03 -10.19
C VAL A 102 0.50 -12.91 -10.51
N ARG A 103 0.51 -14.15 -10.00
CA ARG A 103 1.59 -15.11 -10.26
C ARG A 103 1.82 -15.31 -11.76
N ALA A 104 0.74 -15.35 -12.54
CA ALA A 104 0.81 -15.55 -13.98
C ALA A 104 1.46 -14.36 -14.72
N THR A 105 1.51 -13.18 -14.10
CA THR A 105 2.05 -11.95 -14.73
C THR A 105 3.49 -11.66 -14.32
N ILE A 106 4.04 -12.40 -13.35
CA ILE A 106 5.39 -12.14 -12.86
C ILE A 106 6.39 -12.95 -13.67
N SER A 107 7.58 -12.34 -13.88
CA SER A 107 8.66 -12.99 -14.63
C SER A 107 8.97 -14.37 -14.07
N PRO A 108 9.16 -15.40 -14.92
CA PRO A 108 9.53 -16.74 -14.46
C PRO A 108 10.91 -16.80 -13.78
N ASN A 109 11.71 -15.72 -13.90
CA ASN A 109 13.00 -15.62 -13.21
C ASN A 109 12.87 -15.26 -11.74
N ILE A 110 11.66 -14.87 -11.30
CA ILE A 110 11.39 -14.53 -9.90
C ILE A 110 10.69 -15.70 -9.25
N VAL A 111 11.27 -16.21 -8.17
CA VAL A 111 10.64 -17.25 -7.35
C VAL A 111 9.70 -16.57 -6.36
N LEU A 112 8.41 -16.73 -6.60
CA LEU A 112 7.40 -16.17 -5.71
C LEU A 112 7.32 -16.98 -4.41
N LYS A 113 7.16 -16.25 -3.31
CA LYS A 113 6.82 -16.81 -2.00
C LYS A 113 5.31 -17.01 -1.90
N ASP A 114 4.84 -17.58 -0.78
CA ASP A 114 3.41 -17.66 -0.50
C ASP A 114 2.81 -16.28 -0.37
N PHE A 115 1.53 -16.14 -0.70
CA PHE A 115 0.82 -14.89 -0.46
C PHE A 115 0.90 -14.43 0.99
N ASP A 116 0.78 -15.36 1.94
CA ASP A 116 0.84 -15.02 3.37
C ASP A 116 2.17 -14.36 3.76
N THR A 117 3.28 -14.75 3.13
CA THR A 117 4.57 -14.12 3.39
C THR A 117 4.52 -12.63 3.05
N TYR A 118 3.97 -12.28 1.89
CA TYR A 118 3.84 -10.89 1.46
C TYR A 118 2.84 -10.13 2.32
N PHE A 119 1.72 -10.77 2.61
CA PHE A 119 0.67 -10.14 3.42
C PHE A 119 1.16 -9.85 4.84
N ASP A 120 1.80 -10.83 5.48
CA ASP A 120 2.34 -10.65 6.83
C ASP A 120 3.45 -9.60 6.87
N PHE A 121 4.26 -9.51 5.83
CA PHE A 121 5.26 -8.45 5.74
C PHE A 121 4.60 -7.07 5.79
N THR A 122 3.53 -6.89 5.02
CA THR A 122 2.78 -5.63 5.03
C THR A 122 2.14 -5.36 6.39
N LEU A 123 1.59 -6.39 7.06
CA LEU A 123 1.04 -6.22 8.40
C LEU A 123 2.11 -5.76 9.40
N ASN A 124 3.30 -6.33 9.32
CA ASN A 124 4.41 -5.91 10.19
C ASN A 124 4.81 -4.46 9.92
N LEU A 125 4.81 -4.05 8.67
CA LEU A 125 5.08 -2.66 8.29
C LEU A 125 4.01 -1.73 8.85
N VAL A 126 2.75 -2.09 8.71
CA VAL A 126 1.61 -1.33 9.22
C VAL A 126 1.65 -1.22 10.75
N ASP A 127 2.05 -2.28 11.44
CA ASP A 127 2.21 -2.25 12.90
C ASP A 127 3.23 -1.20 13.33
N ARG A 128 4.29 -1.02 12.57
CA ARG A 128 5.28 0.03 12.83
C ARG A 128 4.76 1.44 12.51
N LEU A 129 3.65 1.53 11.79
CA LEU A 129 2.97 2.80 11.51
C LEU A 129 1.81 3.07 12.48
N GLU A 130 1.69 2.30 13.56
CA GLU A 130 0.59 2.41 14.51
C GLU A 130 0.26 3.84 14.94
N PRO A 131 1.23 4.72 15.22
CA PRO A 131 0.91 6.10 15.61
C PRO A 131 0.04 6.86 14.59
N LEU A 132 -0.01 6.43 13.32
CA LEU A 132 -0.84 7.07 12.31
C LEU A 132 -2.30 6.64 12.38
N TRP A 133 -2.57 5.38 12.75
CA TRP A 133 -3.91 4.82 12.61
C TRP A 133 -4.58 4.43 13.92
N ASN A 134 -3.82 4.36 14.99
CA ASN A 134 -4.33 4.05 16.32
C ASN A 134 -4.30 5.32 17.19
N VAL A 135 -5.24 6.20 16.91
CA VAL A 135 -5.31 7.51 17.57
C VAL A 135 -6.56 7.57 18.41
#